data_fc832a17f8dde17a9f01d8d7ae1b93eb
#
_entry.id   fc832a17f8dde17a9f01d8d7ae1b93eb
#
_cell.length_a   1.000
_cell.length_b   1.000
_cell.length_c   1.000
_cell.angle_alpha   90.00
_cell.angle_beta   90.00
_cell.angle_gamma   90.00
#
_symmetry.space_group_name_H-M   'P 1'
#
loop_
_entity.id
_entity.type
_entity.pdbx_description
1 polymer ?
#
loop_
_entity_poly.entity_id
_entity_poly.type
_entity_poly.pdbx_seq_one_letter_code
_entity_poly.pdbx_strand_id
1 'polypeptide(L)'
;MYRIVTNTFERKLYYKNTVVLKYKIEYPQILGNSFGIHRFNRFNFIKAIKLKQYSEKNLFKEAKELYDFNVSNGYPVMVYEIVSDFTVTLNKKPCISIYSDDYMFTGGAHGTTTRTSQNWNIQTGNQINLNELFDCNCDYVLYILKDINNQIEEQIA
;
A
#
# COMPACT_ATOMS: atom_id res chain seq x y z
N MET A 1 -19.24 -14.27 3.00
CA MET A 1 -18.36 -13.15 2.63
C MET A 1 -18.56 -12.03 3.61
N TYR A 2 -17.55 -11.16 3.80
CA TYR A 2 -17.66 -9.89 4.50
C TYR A 2 -18.05 -8.80 3.51
N ARG A 3 -18.80 -7.80 3.96
CA ARG A 3 -19.07 -6.61 3.15
C ARG A 3 -17.95 -5.61 3.36
N ILE A 4 -17.15 -5.39 2.32
CA ILE A 4 -16.01 -4.49 2.31
C ILE A 4 -16.42 -3.21 1.58
N VAL A 5 -16.04 -2.07 2.13
CA VAL A 5 -16.19 -0.74 1.52
C VAL A 5 -14.83 -0.08 1.39
N THR A 6 -14.67 0.72 0.36
CA THR A 6 -13.47 1.54 0.14
C THR A 6 -13.68 2.90 0.77
N ASN A 7 -12.72 3.33 1.59
CA ASN A 7 -12.61 4.71 2.04
C ASN A 7 -11.41 5.37 1.38
N THR A 8 -11.48 6.68 1.18
CA THR A 8 -10.48 7.42 0.40
C THR A 8 -10.05 8.69 1.13
N PHE A 9 -8.75 8.93 1.17
CA PHE A 9 -8.17 10.24 1.40
C PHE A 9 -7.63 10.76 0.07
N GLU A 10 -8.10 11.93 -0.36
CA GLU A 10 -7.64 12.56 -1.60
C GLU A 10 -7.41 14.04 -1.39
N ARG A 11 -6.29 14.56 -1.90
CA ARG A 11 -5.98 15.99 -1.82
C ARG A 11 -4.95 16.41 -2.86
N LYS A 12 -5.05 17.68 -3.29
CA LYS A 12 -3.99 18.40 -4.02
C LYS A 12 -3.41 19.47 -3.09
N LEU A 13 -2.09 19.54 -3.02
CA LEU A 13 -1.35 20.50 -2.21
C LEU A 13 -0.67 21.51 -3.13
N TYR A 14 -0.85 22.77 -2.81
CA TYR A 14 -0.42 23.90 -3.63
C TYR A 14 0.74 24.62 -2.99
N TYR A 15 1.67 25.07 -3.82
CA TYR A 15 2.73 25.99 -3.48
C TYR A 15 2.83 27.07 -4.56
N LYS A 16 2.86 28.37 -4.17
CA LYS A 16 2.88 29.51 -5.09
C LYS A 16 1.82 29.36 -6.23
N ASN A 17 0.58 29.04 -5.86
CA ASN A 17 -0.57 28.80 -6.74
C ASN A 17 -0.43 27.62 -7.73
N THR A 18 0.59 26.79 -7.59
CA THR A 18 0.81 25.60 -8.43
C THR A 18 0.62 24.34 -7.62
N VAL A 19 -0.02 23.32 -8.18
CA VAL A 19 -0.08 21.99 -7.56
C VAL A 19 1.33 21.39 -7.59
N VAL A 20 1.90 21.09 -6.44
CA VAL A 20 3.23 20.45 -6.35
C VAL A 20 3.18 19.03 -5.82
N LEU A 21 2.06 18.64 -5.20
CA LEU A 21 1.82 17.28 -4.74
C LEU A 21 0.32 16.96 -4.84
N LYS A 22 -0.01 15.74 -5.24
CA LYS A 22 -1.37 15.18 -5.17
C LYS A 22 -1.29 13.76 -4.59
N TYR A 23 -2.31 13.37 -3.84
CA TYR A 23 -2.43 11.99 -3.37
C TYR A 23 -3.87 11.50 -3.46
N LYS A 24 -4.02 10.19 -3.70
CA LYS A 24 -5.25 9.41 -3.57
C LYS A 24 -4.90 8.12 -2.83
N ILE A 25 -5.43 7.95 -1.62
CA ILE A 25 -5.13 6.81 -0.75
C ILE A 25 -6.45 6.10 -0.44
N GLU A 26 -6.63 4.94 -1.04
CA GLU A 26 -7.77 4.08 -0.82
C GLU A 26 -7.42 3.00 0.19
N TYR A 27 -8.33 2.70 1.10
CA TYR A 27 -8.15 1.67 2.11
C TYR A 27 -9.45 0.94 2.42
N PRO A 28 -9.38 -0.38 2.74
CA PRO A 28 -10.57 -1.19 3.01
C PRO A 28 -11.10 -0.99 4.42
N GLN A 29 -12.44 -1.08 4.53
CA GLN A 29 -13.12 -1.28 5.80
C GLN A 29 -14.19 -2.35 5.65
N ILE A 30 -14.32 -3.20 6.67
CA ILE A 30 -15.38 -4.21 6.76
C ILE A 30 -16.53 -3.63 7.55
N LEU A 31 -17.76 -3.77 7.02
CA LEU A 31 -18.97 -3.39 7.74
C LEU A 31 -19.32 -4.47 8.77
N GLY A 32 -19.55 -4.06 10.01
CA GLY A 32 -19.91 -4.92 11.13
C GLY A 32 -19.28 -4.44 12.44
N ASN A 33 -19.59 -5.16 13.52
CA ASN A 33 -19.24 -4.74 14.88
C ASN A 33 -18.65 -5.89 15.70
N SER A 34 -17.68 -6.63 15.15
CA SER A 34 -16.91 -7.63 15.90
C SER A 34 -15.52 -7.12 16.24
N PHE A 35 -14.90 -7.71 17.26
CA PHE A 35 -13.53 -7.38 17.67
C PHE A 35 -12.54 -7.46 16.50
N GLY A 36 -12.59 -8.53 15.71
CA GLY A 36 -11.68 -8.70 14.58
C GLY A 36 -11.93 -7.70 13.45
N ILE A 37 -13.20 -7.32 13.21
CA ILE A 37 -13.55 -6.25 12.26
C ILE A 37 -12.94 -4.92 12.74
N HIS A 38 -13.06 -4.58 14.02
CA HIS A 38 -12.46 -3.35 14.55
C HIS A 38 -10.95 -3.34 14.42
N ARG A 39 -10.28 -4.47 14.70
CA ARG A 39 -8.82 -4.57 14.53
C ARG A 39 -8.38 -4.40 13.08
N PHE A 40 -9.04 -5.09 12.15
CA PHE A 40 -8.80 -4.96 10.71
C PHE A 40 -8.99 -3.50 10.24
N ASN A 41 -10.13 -2.91 10.57
CA ASN A 41 -10.47 -1.54 10.17
C ASN A 41 -9.48 -0.52 10.75
N ARG A 42 -9.13 -0.65 12.03
CA ARG A 42 -8.14 0.22 12.69
C ARG A 42 -6.76 0.10 12.04
N PHE A 43 -6.31 -1.12 11.73
CA PHE A 43 -5.01 -1.35 11.08
C PHE A 43 -4.94 -0.63 9.74
N ASN A 44 -5.94 -0.84 8.87
CA ASN A 44 -5.97 -0.23 7.54
C ASN A 44 -6.13 1.29 7.60
N PHE A 45 -6.94 1.81 8.52
CA PHE A 45 -7.04 3.25 8.77
C PHE A 45 -5.70 3.85 9.21
N ILE A 46 -5.00 3.21 10.17
CA ILE A 46 -3.70 3.70 10.64
C ILE A 46 -2.65 3.66 9.52
N LYS A 47 -2.62 2.61 8.67
CA LYS A 47 -1.75 2.55 7.49
C LYS A 47 -2.02 3.75 6.57
N ALA A 48 -3.28 3.99 6.21
CA ALA A 48 -3.69 5.07 5.32
C ALA A 48 -3.39 6.46 5.91
N ILE A 49 -3.66 6.70 7.20
CA ILE A 49 -3.39 8.00 7.86
C ILE A 49 -1.88 8.29 7.97
N LYS A 50 -1.05 7.25 8.18
CA LYS A 50 0.41 7.41 8.19
C LYS A 50 0.93 7.83 6.82
N LEU A 51 0.47 7.20 5.73
CA LEU A 51 0.86 7.58 4.37
C LEU A 51 0.40 9.01 4.04
N LYS A 52 -0.86 9.37 4.40
CA LYS A 52 -1.36 10.73 4.29
C LYS A 52 -0.47 11.75 5.04
N GLN A 53 -0.14 11.46 6.30
CA GLN A 53 0.70 12.36 7.11
C GLN A 53 2.12 12.49 6.54
N TYR A 54 2.70 11.42 6.06
CA TYR A 54 4.00 11.43 5.38
C TYR A 54 3.94 12.29 4.11
N SER A 55 2.89 12.14 3.30
CA SER A 55 2.68 12.95 2.10
C SER A 55 2.55 14.45 2.42
N GLU A 56 1.76 14.80 3.45
CA GLU A 56 1.49 16.21 3.80
C GLU A 56 2.64 16.89 4.55
N LYS A 57 3.48 16.13 5.27
CA LYS A 57 4.59 16.71 6.05
C LYS A 57 5.93 16.62 5.33
N ASN A 58 6.32 15.40 4.91
CA ASN A 58 7.64 15.13 4.36
C ASN A 58 7.68 15.43 2.86
N LEU A 59 6.87 14.71 2.09
CA LEU A 59 6.89 14.84 0.64
C LEU A 59 6.45 16.22 0.15
N PHE A 60 5.51 16.85 0.84
CA PHE A 60 5.12 18.23 0.48
C PHE A 60 6.26 19.23 0.72
N LYS A 61 7.09 19.04 1.76
CA LYS A 61 8.29 19.87 1.96
C LYS A 61 9.27 19.68 0.81
N GLU A 62 9.60 18.42 0.48
CA GLU A 62 10.51 18.08 -0.61
C GLU A 62 9.98 18.59 -1.97
N ALA A 63 8.69 18.45 -2.24
CA ALA A 63 8.06 18.95 -3.46
C ALA A 63 8.17 20.47 -3.62
N LYS A 64 8.12 21.24 -2.52
CA LYS A 64 8.35 22.70 -2.55
C LYS A 64 9.80 23.04 -2.88
N GLU A 65 10.75 22.34 -2.27
CA GLU A 65 12.18 22.51 -2.51
C GLU A 65 12.52 22.19 -3.98
N LEU A 66 11.99 21.09 -4.52
CA LEU A 66 12.14 20.74 -5.95
C LEU A 66 11.49 21.77 -6.87
N TYR A 67 10.32 22.28 -6.52
CA TYR A 67 9.65 23.35 -7.28
C TYR A 67 10.55 24.58 -7.38
N ASP A 68 11.08 25.08 -6.24
CA ASP A 68 11.92 26.26 -6.20
C ASP A 68 13.22 26.06 -7.01
N PHE A 69 13.85 24.89 -6.88
CA PHE A 69 15.02 24.50 -7.66
C PHE A 69 14.73 24.50 -9.15
N ASN A 70 13.66 23.84 -9.59
CA ASN A 70 13.30 23.72 -10.99
C ASN A 70 13.00 25.10 -11.62
N VAL A 71 12.18 25.90 -10.94
CA VAL A 71 11.84 27.25 -11.45
C VAL A 71 13.07 28.14 -11.55
N SER A 72 13.96 28.12 -10.56
CA SER A 72 15.19 28.94 -10.56
C SER A 72 16.17 28.54 -11.67
N ASN A 73 16.12 27.29 -12.14
CA ASN A 73 17.01 26.77 -13.20
C ASN A 73 16.32 26.64 -14.57
N GLY A 74 15.07 27.09 -14.71
CA GLY A 74 14.31 26.97 -15.96
C GLY A 74 13.88 25.55 -16.31
N TYR A 75 13.82 24.64 -15.34
CA TYR A 75 13.34 23.27 -15.52
C TYR A 75 11.82 23.15 -15.37
N PRO A 76 11.19 22.13 -15.98
CA PRO A 76 9.77 21.89 -15.83
C PRO A 76 9.39 21.60 -14.37
N VAL A 77 8.23 22.11 -13.95
CA VAL A 77 7.66 21.77 -12.65
C VAL A 77 7.22 20.31 -12.63
N MET A 78 7.69 19.54 -11.67
CA MET A 78 7.28 18.16 -11.43
C MET A 78 6.30 18.10 -10.25
N VAL A 79 5.17 17.42 -10.46
CA VAL A 79 4.16 17.23 -9.43
C VAL A 79 4.36 15.87 -8.79
N TYR A 80 4.60 15.83 -7.47
CA TYR A 80 4.64 14.58 -6.71
C TYR A 80 3.27 13.92 -6.72
N GLU A 81 3.26 12.61 -6.93
CA GLU A 81 2.02 11.83 -6.99
C GLU A 81 2.12 10.60 -6.09
N ILE A 82 1.13 10.43 -5.22
CA ILE A 82 0.99 9.26 -4.36
C ILE A 82 -0.38 8.63 -4.65
N VAL A 83 -0.37 7.36 -5.06
CA VAL A 83 -1.56 6.55 -5.25
C VAL A 83 -1.42 5.28 -4.44
N SER A 84 -2.37 5.05 -3.55
CA SER A 84 -2.44 3.79 -2.79
C SER A 84 -3.81 3.18 -3.05
N ASP A 85 -3.82 1.94 -3.49
CA ASP A 85 -5.02 1.15 -3.71
C ASP A 85 -4.89 -0.24 -3.08
N PHE A 86 -5.96 -1.03 -3.17
CA PHE A 86 -5.96 -2.39 -2.67
C PHE A 86 -6.84 -3.31 -3.51
N THR A 87 -6.48 -4.59 -3.51
CA THR A 87 -7.27 -5.67 -4.12
C THR A 87 -7.57 -6.75 -3.09
N VAL A 88 -8.83 -7.17 -3.02
CA VAL A 88 -9.25 -8.30 -2.20
C VAL A 88 -9.06 -9.58 -3.00
N THR A 89 -8.15 -10.44 -2.58
CA THR A 89 -7.84 -11.72 -3.24
C THR A 89 -8.61 -12.90 -2.64
N LEU A 90 -8.94 -12.80 -1.35
CA LEU A 90 -9.78 -13.79 -0.67
C LEU A 90 -10.76 -13.08 0.26
N ASN A 91 -12.05 -13.45 0.18
CA ASN A 91 -13.08 -13.00 1.12
C ASN A 91 -13.98 -14.19 1.46
N LYS A 92 -13.51 -15.08 2.32
CA LYS A 92 -14.22 -16.29 2.78
C LYS A 92 -14.10 -16.39 4.30
N LYS A 93 -15.21 -16.20 5.02
CA LYS A 93 -15.22 -16.28 6.49
C LYS A 93 -14.52 -17.57 6.98
N PRO A 94 -13.64 -17.50 7.98
CA PRO A 94 -13.27 -16.30 8.74
C PRO A 94 -12.14 -15.47 8.10
N CYS A 95 -11.60 -15.85 6.94
CA CYS A 95 -10.39 -15.28 6.36
C CYS A 95 -10.66 -14.17 5.33
N ILE A 96 -9.80 -13.18 5.34
CA ILE A 96 -9.66 -12.15 4.30
C ILE A 96 -8.18 -12.04 3.92
N SER A 97 -7.91 -12.01 2.60
CA SER A 97 -6.59 -11.67 2.04
C SER A 97 -6.73 -10.47 1.13
N ILE A 98 -5.82 -9.53 1.29
CA ILE A 98 -5.72 -8.36 0.42
C ILE A 98 -4.25 -8.07 0.11
N TYR A 99 -3.99 -7.46 -1.04
CA TYR A 99 -2.73 -6.74 -1.26
C TYR A 99 -3.02 -5.26 -1.51
N SER A 100 -2.03 -4.42 -1.24
CA SER A 100 -2.06 -2.99 -1.53
C SER A 100 -0.86 -2.62 -2.37
N ASP A 101 -1.07 -1.74 -3.36
CA ASP A 101 -0.03 -1.12 -4.17
C ASP A 101 0.08 0.35 -3.78
N ASP A 102 1.24 0.72 -3.26
CA ASP A 102 1.57 2.08 -2.88
C ASP A 102 2.52 2.64 -3.95
N TYR A 103 1.98 3.34 -4.95
CA TYR A 103 2.75 4.05 -5.98
C TYR A 103 3.17 5.41 -5.48
N MET A 104 4.41 5.78 -5.76
CA MET A 104 4.99 7.07 -5.41
C MET A 104 5.86 7.60 -6.54
N PHE A 105 5.56 8.83 -6.99
CA PHE A 105 6.41 9.61 -7.89
C PHE A 105 6.86 10.89 -7.17
N THR A 106 8.16 11.05 -7.04
CA THR A 106 8.79 12.19 -6.35
C THR A 106 9.76 12.95 -7.26
N GLY A 107 9.45 12.96 -8.56
CA GLY A 107 10.33 13.52 -9.58
C GLY A 107 11.23 12.47 -10.23
N GLY A 108 11.85 12.84 -11.34
CA GLY A 108 12.70 11.94 -12.13
C GLY A 108 11.95 11.30 -13.31
N ALA A 109 12.47 10.19 -13.83
CA ALA A 109 11.96 9.56 -15.06
C ALA A 109 10.70 8.72 -14.82
N HIS A 110 10.55 8.06 -13.67
CA HIS A 110 9.42 7.20 -13.33
C HIS A 110 9.21 7.11 -11.82
N GLY A 111 8.03 6.69 -11.39
CA GLY A 111 7.72 6.38 -9.99
C GLY A 111 8.06 4.94 -9.63
N THR A 112 7.86 4.63 -8.35
CA THR A 112 8.07 3.29 -7.78
C THR A 112 6.76 2.79 -7.16
N THR A 113 6.46 1.50 -7.35
CA THR A 113 5.33 0.83 -6.68
C THR A 113 5.84 -0.17 -5.66
N THR A 114 5.33 -0.08 -4.43
CA THR A 114 5.59 -1.08 -3.39
C THR A 114 4.32 -1.88 -3.14
N ARG A 115 4.37 -3.20 -3.42
CA ARG A 115 3.27 -4.12 -3.10
C ARG A 115 3.47 -4.72 -1.71
N THR A 116 2.41 -4.67 -0.90
CA THR A 116 2.35 -5.33 0.40
C THR A 116 1.09 -6.19 0.49
N SER A 117 1.17 -7.33 1.16
CA SER A 117 0.01 -8.21 1.39
C SER A 117 -0.30 -8.34 2.87
N GLN A 118 -1.55 -8.65 3.17
CA GLN A 118 -2.00 -8.98 4.52
C GLN A 118 -3.09 -10.04 4.46
N ASN A 119 -2.99 -11.01 5.36
CA ASN A 119 -3.99 -12.06 5.54
C ASN A 119 -4.51 -11.96 6.97
N TRP A 120 -5.83 -12.07 7.14
CA TRP A 120 -6.49 -11.89 8.42
C TRP A 120 -7.45 -13.04 8.72
N ASN A 121 -7.41 -13.51 9.95
CA ASN A 121 -8.54 -14.23 10.54
C ASN A 121 -9.42 -13.22 11.28
N ILE A 122 -10.56 -12.86 10.69
CA ILE A 122 -11.46 -11.84 11.26
C ILE A 122 -12.21 -12.35 12.49
N GLN A 123 -12.30 -13.65 12.71
CA GLN A 123 -12.90 -14.20 13.93
C GLN A 123 -12.01 -13.93 15.15
N THR A 124 -10.70 -14.13 15.03
CA THR A 124 -9.73 -13.87 16.10
C THR A 124 -9.22 -12.43 16.10
N GLY A 125 -9.31 -11.74 14.96
CA GLY A 125 -8.76 -10.40 14.74
C GLY A 125 -7.24 -10.39 14.62
N ASN A 126 -6.61 -11.50 14.28
CA ASN A 126 -5.17 -11.60 14.08
C ASN A 126 -4.82 -11.64 12.59
N GLN A 127 -3.65 -11.08 12.27
CA GLN A 127 -3.01 -11.34 10.98
C GLN A 127 -2.46 -12.77 10.97
N ILE A 128 -2.46 -13.36 9.78
CA ILE A 128 -1.86 -14.67 9.49
C ILE A 128 -0.57 -14.37 8.73
N ASN A 129 0.57 -14.72 9.31
CA ASN A 129 1.87 -14.54 8.68
C ASN A 129 2.16 -15.69 7.70
N LEU A 130 3.10 -15.48 6.78
CA LEU A 130 3.44 -16.46 5.75
C LEU A 130 3.86 -17.82 6.37
N ASN A 131 4.67 -17.80 7.42
CA ASN A 131 5.11 -19.00 8.10
C ASN A 131 3.96 -19.82 8.71
N GLU A 132 2.85 -19.18 9.09
CA GLU A 132 1.67 -19.83 9.67
C GLU A 132 0.84 -20.59 8.62
N LEU A 133 1.15 -20.45 7.34
CA LEU A 133 0.53 -21.18 6.23
C LEU A 133 1.22 -22.53 5.95
N PHE A 134 2.34 -22.82 6.63
CA PHE A 134 3.12 -24.05 6.48
C PHE A 134 3.11 -24.84 7.79
N ASP A 135 3.34 -26.14 7.68
CA ASP A 135 3.50 -26.99 8.87
C ASP A 135 4.71 -26.53 9.70
N CYS A 136 4.59 -26.62 11.04
CA CYS A 136 5.59 -26.10 11.97
C CYS A 136 7.02 -26.66 11.82
N ASN A 137 7.18 -27.80 11.15
CA ASN A 137 8.48 -28.43 10.87
C ASN A 137 8.97 -28.17 9.44
N CYS A 138 8.27 -27.37 8.65
CA CYS A 138 8.65 -27.05 7.28
C CYS A 138 9.60 -25.86 7.24
N ASP A 139 10.76 -26.01 6.61
CA ASP A 139 11.56 -24.86 6.16
C ASP A 139 10.88 -24.23 4.94
N TYR A 140 9.87 -23.40 5.23
CA TYR A 140 9.04 -22.78 4.19
C TYR A 140 9.85 -21.87 3.27
N VAL A 141 10.93 -21.27 3.76
CA VAL A 141 11.80 -20.39 2.94
C VAL A 141 12.50 -21.22 1.89
N LEU A 142 13.13 -22.33 2.28
CA LEU A 142 13.79 -23.25 1.36
C LEU A 142 12.79 -23.88 0.37
N TYR A 143 11.58 -24.23 0.85
CA TYR A 143 10.52 -24.76 0.01
C TYR A 143 10.13 -23.77 -1.10
N ILE A 144 9.86 -22.51 -0.75
CA ILE A 144 9.49 -21.45 -1.70
C ILE A 144 10.64 -21.18 -2.68
N LEU A 145 11.89 -21.11 -2.20
CA LEU A 145 13.05 -20.86 -3.06
C LEU A 145 13.26 -21.95 -4.09
N LYS A 146 13.07 -23.22 -3.71
CA LYS A 146 13.14 -24.36 -4.64
C LYS A 146 12.05 -24.29 -5.71
N ASP A 147 10.81 -23.95 -5.31
CA ASP A 147 9.70 -23.84 -6.25
C ASP A 147 9.93 -22.69 -7.25
N ILE A 148 10.38 -21.53 -6.77
CA ILE A 148 10.74 -20.39 -7.64
C ILE A 148 11.86 -20.79 -8.63
N ASN A 149 12.90 -21.48 -8.15
CA ASN A 149 13.99 -21.92 -9.03
C ASN A 149 13.50 -22.84 -10.14
N ASN A 150 12.65 -23.81 -9.80
CA ASN A 150 12.04 -24.72 -10.79
C ASN A 150 11.23 -23.93 -11.84
N GLN A 151 10.42 -22.98 -11.41
CA GLN A 151 9.63 -22.13 -12.31
C GLN A 151 10.52 -21.29 -13.25
N ILE A 152 11.66 -20.78 -12.76
CA ILE A 152 12.63 -20.05 -13.57
C ILE A 152 13.25 -20.98 -14.62
N GLU A 153 13.67 -22.18 -14.23
CA GLU A 153 14.25 -23.18 -15.15
C GLU A 153 13.25 -23.58 -16.25
N GLU A 154 11.98 -23.80 -15.90
CA GLU A 154 10.91 -24.09 -16.86
C GLU A 154 10.62 -22.94 -17.84
N GLN A 155 10.83 -21.69 -17.44
CA GLN A 155 10.63 -20.51 -18.31
C GLN A 155 11.80 -20.24 -19.26
N ILE A 156 12.99 -20.75 -18.95
CA ILE A 156 14.20 -20.56 -19.75
C ILE A 156 14.39 -21.70 -20.77
N ALA A 157 13.82 -22.88 -20.51
CA ALA A 157 13.86 -24.03 -21.38
C ALA A 157 12.97 -23.90 -22.63
#